data_efe4dffe512691e178d25ec771621093
#
_entry.id   efe4dffe512691e178d25ec771621093
#
_cell.length_a   1.000
_cell.length_b   1.000
_cell.length_c   1.000
_cell.angle_alpha   90.00
_cell.angle_beta   90.00
_cell.angle_gamma   90.00
#
_symmetry.space_group_name_H-M   'P 1'
#
loop_
_entity.id
_entity.type
_entity.pdbx_description
1 polymer ?
#
loop_
_entity_poly.entity_id
_entity_poly.type
_entity_poly.pdbx_seq_one_letter_code
_entity_poly.pdbx_strand_id
1 'polypeptide(L)'
;SNFNLENPEYYYRFREDGSYSDAAACGNETASEKKMMRKFILESVRYWAEEYHLDGFRFDLMGIHDITTMNEVAAGLKKVNPNIFVYGEGWTASDSQLPEQDRALKKHTKQMPRITAFSDDMRDGLKGSVFEDKSTGFVSGAKGTEASVAFGIVGSVEHAEIDYSQVNYSKESWAND
;
A
#
# COMPACT_ATOMS: atom_id res chain seq x y z
N SER A 1 12.21 -16.35 12.16
CA SER A 1 11.63 -15.40 13.13
C SER A 1 11.10 -16.14 14.34
N ASN A 2 10.99 -15.46 15.48
CA ASN A 2 10.49 -16.05 16.73
C ASN A 2 9.04 -16.56 16.56
N PHE A 3 8.19 -15.83 15.86
CA PHE A 3 6.82 -16.26 15.58
C PHE A 3 6.75 -17.59 14.85
N ASN A 4 7.65 -17.85 13.90
CA ASN A 4 7.65 -19.12 13.18
C ASN A 4 8.25 -20.27 13.99
N LEU A 5 9.07 -19.98 15.00
CA LEU A 5 9.55 -21.01 15.95
C LEU A 5 8.43 -21.47 16.89
N GLU A 6 7.57 -20.53 17.32
CA GLU A 6 6.47 -20.83 18.23
C GLU A 6 5.27 -21.51 17.52
N ASN A 7 4.94 -21.04 16.31
CA ASN A 7 3.86 -21.60 15.52
C ASN A 7 4.23 -21.58 14.02
N PRO A 8 4.88 -22.65 13.54
CA PRO A 8 5.31 -22.75 12.15
C PRO A 8 4.13 -22.57 11.16
N GLU A 9 4.43 -21.90 10.07
CA GLU A 9 3.50 -21.69 8.93
C GLU A 9 2.21 -20.91 9.25
N TYR A 10 2.14 -20.24 10.41
CA TYR A 10 0.96 -19.46 10.76
C TYR A 10 1.12 -17.95 10.50
N TYR A 11 2.22 -17.36 10.93
CA TYR A 11 2.41 -15.90 10.89
C TYR A 11 3.00 -15.38 9.58
N TYR A 12 3.54 -16.28 8.76
CA TYR A 12 4.12 -15.98 7.46
C TYR A 12 3.46 -16.83 6.38
N ARG A 13 3.45 -16.34 5.15
CA ARG A 13 2.94 -17.11 4.01
C ARG A 13 4.04 -18.02 3.47
N PHE A 14 3.63 -19.19 3.04
CA PHE A 14 4.51 -20.20 2.45
C PHE A 14 4.02 -20.57 1.05
N ARG A 15 4.94 -20.97 0.20
CA ARG A 15 4.66 -21.58 -1.09
C ARG A 15 4.37 -23.06 -0.90
N GLU A 16 3.86 -23.71 -1.95
CA GLU A 16 3.55 -25.14 -1.93
C GLU A 16 4.78 -26.02 -1.68
N ASP A 17 5.96 -25.57 -2.04
CA ASP A 17 7.24 -26.25 -1.80
C ASP A 17 7.78 -26.11 -0.38
N GLY A 18 7.04 -25.42 0.51
CA GLY A 18 7.42 -25.18 1.89
C GLY A 18 8.41 -24.02 2.08
N SER A 19 8.79 -23.32 1.02
CA SER A 19 9.60 -22.10 1.12
C SER A 19 8.74 -20.90 1.53
N TYR A 20 9.37 -19.87 2.14
CA TYR A 20 8.67 -18.62 2.40
C TYR A 20 8.22 -17.95 1.12
N SER A 21 6.98 -17.46 1.10
CA SER A 21 6.58 -16.43 0.16
C SER A 21 7.29 -15.13 0.53
N ASP A 22 7.72 -14.37 -0.47
CA ASP A 22 8.60 -13.21 -0.25
C ASP A 22 8.20 -11.99 -1.08
N ALA A 23 6.98 -11.53 -0.88
CA ALA A 23 6.51 -10.30 -1.50
C ALA A 23 7.25 -9.05 -1.01
N ALA A 24 7.99 -9.16 0.09
CA ALA A 24 8.81 -8.09 0.64
C ALA A 24 10.20 -7.99 0.00
N ALA A 25 10.64 -9.00 -0.76
CA ALA A 25 12.00 -9.15 -1.29
C ALA A 25 13.10 -9.07 -0.20
N CYS A 26 12.76 -9.46 1.03
CA CYS A 26 13.69 -9.50 2.17
C CYS A 26 13.60 -10.81 2.97
N GLY A 27 13.09 -11.86 2.36
CA GLY A 27 13.15 -13.24 2.82
C GLY A 27 11.84 -13.85 3.31
N ASN A 28 10.80 -13.06 3.50
CA ASN A 28 9.45 -13.55 3.87
C ASN A 28 8.38 -12.47 3.69
N GLU A 29 7.12 -12.84 3.90
CA GLU A 29 6.00 -11.91 4.04
C GLU A 29 5.06 -12.33 5.16
N THR A 30 4.46 -11.35 5.85
CA THR A 30 3.52 -11.61 6.94
C THR A 30 2.15 -12.05 6.42
N ALA A 31 1.55 -13.04 7.08
CA ALA A 31 0.20 -13.52 6.80
C ALA A 31 -0.84 -12.70 7.58
N SER A 32 -1.08 -11.45 7.15
CA SER A 32 -1.96 -10.50 7.86
C SER A 32 -3.40 -10.99 7.97
N GLU A 33 -3.86 -11.83 7.04
CA GLU A 33 -5.18 -12.46 7.05
C GLU A 33 -5.38 -13.45 8.20
N LYS A 34 -4.29 -13.93 8.81
CA LYS A 34 -4.35 -14.82 9.97
C LYS A 34 -4.73 -14.05 11.23
N LYS A 35 -5.70 -14.55 11.98
CA LYS A 35 -6.30 -13.85 13.13
C LYS A 35 -5.27 -13.32 14.14
N MET A 36 -4.26 -14.10 14.50
CA MET A 36 -3.29 -13.67 15.50
C MET A 36 -2.25 -12.70 14.93
N MET A 37 -1.90 -12.79 13.63
CA MET A 37 -1.06 -11.77 13.00
C MET A 37 -1.83 -10.45 12.87
N ARG A 38 -3.08 -10.48 12.43
CA ARG A 38 -3.94 -9.29 12.42
C ARG A 38 -4.04 -8.66 13.81
N LYS A 39 -4.33 -9.47 14.83
CA LYS A 39 -4.36 -8.99 16.23
C LYS A 39 -3.04 -8.31 16.62
N PHE A 40 -1.91 -8.92 16.30
CA PHE A 40 -0.59 -8.35 16.59
C PHE A 40 -0.40 -6.99 15.91
N ILE A 41 -0.76 -6.87 14.63
CA ILE A 41 -0.69 -5.60 13.88
C ILE A 41 -1.59 -4.53 14.54
N LEU A 42 -2.86 -4.87 14.80
CA LEU A 42 -3.81 -3.93 15.39
C LEU A 42 -3.38 -3.47 16.79
N GLU A 43 -2.97 -4.38 17.66
CA GLU A 43 -2.52 -4.05 19.01
C GLU A 43 -1.23 -3.23 19.00
N SER A 44 -0.31 -3.51 18.06
CA SER A 44 0.92 -2.74 17.91
C SER A 44 0.64 -1.28 17.55
N VAL A 45 -0.13 -1.03 16.48
CA VAL A 45 -0.41 0.36 16.07
C VAL A 45 -1.26 1.11 17.11
N ARG A 46 -2.17 0.39 17.77
CA ARG A 46 -2.98 0.96 18.85
C ARG A 46 -2.13 1.37 20.04
N TYR A 47 -1.19 0.52 20.48
CA TYR A 47 -0.24 0.81 21.54
C TYR A 47 0.55 2.09 21.26
N TRP A 48 1.11 2.23 20.07
CA TRP A 48 1.85 3.42 19.69
C TRP A 48 0.97 4.68 19.61
N ALA A 49 -0.28 4.55 19.21
CA ALA A 49 -1.22 5.66 19.19
C ALA A 49 -1.66 6.09 20.59
N GLU A 50 -1.97 5.13 21.49
CA GLU A 50 -2.44 5.40 22.84
C GLU A 50 -1.33 5.87 23.78
N GLU A 51 -0.18 5.17 23.80
CA GLU A 51 0.88 5.42 24.77
C GLU A 51 1.86 6.52 24.31
N TYR A 52 2.11 6.61 23.02
CA TYR A 52 3.08 7.57 22.47
C TYR A 52 2.42 8.70 21.66
N HIS A 53 1.10 8.70 21.56
CA HIS A 53 0.31 9.76 20.89
C HIS A 53 0.73 9.99 19.44
N LEU A 54 1.03 8.92 18.69
CA LEU A 54 1.35 9.05 17.28
C LEU A 54 0.11 9.43 16.48
N ASP A 55 0.25 10.41 15.59
CA ASP A 55 -0.82 10.96 14.77
C ASP A 55 -0.90 10.33 13.37
N GLY A 56 -0.03 9.38 13.04
CA GLY A 56 -0.08 8.70 11.75
C GLY A 56 0.81 7.46 11.67
N PHE A 57 0.48 6.61 10.70
CA PHE A 57 1.19 5.36 10.45
C PHE A 57 1.42 5.17 8.95
N ARG A 58 2.68 4.96 8.58
CA ARG A 58 3.06 4.54 7.23
C ARG A 58 3.30 3.05 7.19
N PHE A 59 2.65 2.36 6.28
CA PHE A 59 2.87 0.95 6.01
C PHE A 59 3.81 0.77 4.82
N ASP A 60 4.97 0.23 5.11
CA ASP A 60 5.92 -0.20 4.10
C ASP A 60 5.36 -1.40 3.35
N LEU A 61 5.45 -1.41 2.02
CA LEU A 61 4.88 -2.46 1.18
C LEU A 61 3.45 -2.87 1.64
N MET A 62 2.58 -1.89 1.80
CA MET A 62 1.21 -2.09 2.28
C MET A 62 0.45 -3.16 1.47
N GLY A 63 0.82 -3.33 0.19
CA GLY A 63 0.26 -4.38 -0.67
C GLY A 63 0.49 -5.81 -0.21
N ILE A 64 1.36 -6.06 0.79
CA ILE A 64 1.53 -7.36 1.44
C ILE A 64 0.34 -7.69 2.35
N HIS A 65 -0.28 -6.67 2.94
CA HIS A 65 -1.40 -6.84 3.86
C HIS A 65 -2.72 -7.04 3.11
N ASP A 66 -3.63 -7.77 3.74
CA ASP A 66 -4.99 -7.91 3.24
C ASP A 66 -5.84 -6.65 3.53
N ILE A 67 -6.78 -6.36 2.64
CA ILE A 67 -7.69 -5.21 2.72
C ILE A 67 -8.46 -5.18 4.05
N THR A 68 -8.90 -6.34 4.55
CA THR A 68 -9.64 -6.43 5.81
C THR A 68 -8.79 -5.98 6.99
N THR A 69 -7.54 -6.45 7.08
CA THR A 69 -6.60 -6.02 8.14
C THR A 69 -6.36 -4.53 8.07
N MET A 70 -6.13 -3.96 6.91
CA MET A 70 -5.88 -2.53 6.76
C MET A 70 -7.12 -1.71 7.16
N ASN A 71 -8.32 -2.10 6.77
CA ASN A 71 -9.55 -1.45 7.19
C ASN A 71 -9.78 -1.55 8.71
N GLU A 72 -9.49 -2.70 9.33
CA GLU A 72 -9.57 -2.86 10.78
C GLU A 72 -8.54 -1.97 11.51
N VAL A 73 -7.32 -1.83 10.99
CA VAL A 73 -6.31 -0.89 11.50
C VAL A 73 -6.86 0.54 11.49
N ALA A 74 -7.33 1.01 10.35
CA ALA A 74 -7.87 2.37 10.22
C ALA A 74 -9.07 2.59 11.16
N ALA A 75 -9.98 1.62 11.24
CA ALA A 75 -11.15 1.70 12.14
C ALA A 75 -10.75 1.67 13.62
N GLY A 76 -9.76 0.87 13.99
CA GLY A 76 -9.23 0.78 15.36
C GLY A 76 -8.56 2.08 15.79
N LEU A 77 -7.69 2.62 14.97
CA LEU A 77 -6.98 3.88 15.20
C LEU A 77 -7.93 5.08 15.30
N LYS A 78 -8.98 5.11 14.48
CA LYS A 78 -10.00 6.17 14.56
C LYS A 78 -10.72 6.21 15.92
N LYS A 79 -10.84 5.10 16.63
CA LYS A 79 -11.44 5.08 17.98
C LYS A 79 -10.52 5.74 19.02
N VAL A 80 -9.20 5.72 18.77
CA VAL A 80 -8.20 6.40 19.61
C VAL A 80 -8.19 7.90 19.30
N ASN A 81 -8.02 8.25 18.03
CA ASN A 81 -8.06 9.63 17.55
C ASN A 81 -8.62 9.66 16.12
N PRO A 82 -9.75 10.37 15.86
CA PRO A 82 -10.37 10.42 14.54
C PRO A 82 -9.50 11.04 13.45
N ASN A 83 -8.45 11.78 13.82
CA ASN A 83 -7.55 12.47 12.91
C ASN A 83 -6.28 11.67 12.59
N ILE A 84 -6.10 10.46 13.15
CA ILE A 84 -4.96 9.61 12.82
C ILE A 84 -4.94 9.31 11.33
N PHE A 85 -3.80 9.58 10.70
CA PHE A 85 -3.58 9.37 9.27
C PHE A 85 -2.94 7.99 9.02
N VAL A 86 -3.52 7.21 8.10
CA VAL A 86 -2.98 5.91 7.69
C VAL A 86 -2.71 5.94 6.20
N TYR A 87 -1.47 5.62 5.83
CA TYR A 87 -1.06 5.57 4.43
C TYR A 87 0.03 4.51 4.21
N GLY A 88 0.28 4.19 2.96
CA GLY A 88 1.33 3.22 2.66
C GLY A 88 1.62 3.03 1.20
N GLU A 89 2.54 2.11 0.93
CA GLU A 89 2.91 1.70 -0.41
C GLU A 89 1.91 0.67 -0.94
N GLY A 90 1.03 1.11 -1.85
CA GLY A 90 -0.01 0.25 -2.44
C GLY A 90 0.52 -0.75 -3.47
N TRP A 91 1.67 -1.36 -3.19
CA TRP A 91 2.34 -2.38 -4.02
C TRP A 91 3.10 -3.39 -3.17
N THR A 92 3.68 -4.39 -3.83
CA THR A 92 4.62 -5.36 -3.26
C THR A 92 5.95 -5.27 -4.00
N ALA A 93 7.04 -5.72 -3.40
CA ALA A 93 8.35 -5.74 -4.05
C ALA A 93 8.55 -6.98 -4.93
N SER A 94 7.76 -8.05 -4.70
CA SER A 94 7.79 -9.31 -5.45
C SER A 94 6.41 -9.97 -5.38
N ASP A 95 6.28 -11.18 -5.94
CA ASP A 95 5.04 -11.94 -5.94
C ASP A 95 4.64 -12.42 -4.54
N SER A 96 3.36 -12.29 -4.23
CA SER A 96 2.75 -12.72 -2.97
C SER A 96 1.85 -13.93 -3.17
N GLN A 97 1.77 -14.78 -2.15
CA GLN A 97 0.79 -15.87 -2.10
C GLN A 97 -0.62 -15.40 -1.69
N LEU A 98 -0.78 -14.18 -1.20
CA LEU A 98 -2.12 -13.60 -1.01
C LEU A 98 -2.74 -13.32 -2.38
N PRO A 99 -3.99 -13.75 -2.65
CA PRO A 99 -4.68 -13.43 -3.90
C PRO A 99 -4.74 -11.92 -4.15
N GLU A 100 -4.51 -11.49 -5.39
CA GLU A 100 -4.37 -10.08 -5.73
C GLU A 100 -5.58 -9.24 -5.31
N GLN A 101 -6.80 -9.77 -5.49
CA GLN A 101 -8.04 -9.08 -5.12
C GLN A 101 -8.17 -8.81 -3.61
N ASP A 102 -7.43 -9.52 -2.77
CA ASP A 102 -7.48 -9.37 -1.32
C ASP A 102 -6.38 -8.44 -0.79
N ARG A 103 -5.41 -8.05 -1.64
CA ARG A 103 -4.26 -7.22 -1.25
C ARG A 103 -4.62 -5.74 -1.17
N ALA A 104 -4.00 -5.05 -0.20
CA ALA A 104 -4.13 -3.59 -0.03
C ALA A 104 -3.30 -2.82 -1.08
N LEU A 105 -3.56 -3.07 -2.35
CA LEU A 105 -2.94 -2.39 -3.48
C LEU A 105 -3.58 -1.02 -3.73
N LYS A 106 -2.84 -0.08 -4.34
CA LYS A 106 -3.36 1.25 -4.67
C LYS A 106 -4.59 1.20 -5.57
N LYS A 107 -4.68 0.23 -6.50
CA LYS A 107 -5.87 0.01 -7.34
C LYS A 107 -7.13 -0.45 -6.56
N HIS A 108 -6.96 -0.84 -5.30
CA HIS A 108 -8.05 -1.24 -4.40
C HIS A 108 -8.41 -0.16 -3.38
N THR A 109 -7.91 1.08 -3.52
CA THR A 109 -8.18 2.16 -2.56
C THR A 109 -9.67 2.47 -2.40
N LYS A 110 -10.50 2.24 -3.43
CA LYS A 110 -11.97 2.29 -3.31
C LYS A 110 -12.54 1.38 -2.22
N GLN A 111 -11.85 0.30 -1.87
CA GLN A 111 -12.23 -0.63 -0.80
C GLN A 111 -11.63 -0.24 0.56
N MET A 112 -10.80 0.80 0.59
CA MET A 112 -10.07 1.27 1.77
C MET A 112 -10.25 2.79 1.97
N PRO A 113 -11.47 3.29 2.22
CA PRO A 113 -11.82 4.71 2.12
C PRO A 113 -11.12 5.62 3.13
N ARG A 114 -10.37 5.06 4.08
CA ARG A 114 -9.62 5.80 5.12
C ARG A 114 -8.11 5.63 5.03
N ILE A 115 -7.65 5.02 3.96
CA ILE A 115 -6.24 4.68 3.76
C ILE A 115 -5.80 5.30 2.46
N THR A 116 -4.69 6.02 2.53
CA THR A 116 -4.09 6.67 1.37
C THR A 116 -2.91 5.84 0.87
N ALA A 117 -2.78 5.72 -0.44
CA ALA A 117 -1.61 5.11 -1.07
C ALA A 117 -0.70 6.19 -1.70
N PHE A 118 0.59 5.93 -1.74
CA PHE A 118 1.52 6.76 -2.51
C PHE A 118 1.18 6.73 -4.00
N SER A 119 1.32 7.88 -4.65
CA SER A 119 1.17 8.03 -6.10
C SER A 119 2.55 8.02 -6.77
N ASP A 120 2.99 6.84 -7.17
CA ASP A 120 4.18 6.69 -8.02
C ASP A 120 3.92 7.22 -9.44
N ASP A 121 2.67 7.21 -9.91
CA ASP A 121 2.27 7.85 -11.16
C ASP A 121 2.67 9.33 -11.17
N MET A 122 2.27 10.08 -10.15
CA MET A 122 2.60 11.51 -10.03
C MET A 122 4.08 11.72 -9.76
N ARG A 123 4.67 10.95 -8.86
CA ARG A 123 6.11 11.05 -8.53
C ARG A 123 6.96 10.94 -9.80
N ASP A 124 6.76 9.88 -10.55
CA ASP A 124 7.57 9.60 -11.74
C ASP A 124 7.15 10.48 -12.93
N GLY A 125 5.88 10.86 -13.01
CA GLY A 125 5.40 11.86 -13.95
C GLY A 125 6.05 13.23 -13.76
N LEU A 126 6.26 13.66 -12.51
CA LEU A 126 6.88 14.96 -12.20
C LEU A 126 8.39 14.97 -12.43
N LYS A 127 9.11 13.98 -11.91
CA LYS A 127 10.58 14.00 -11.83
C LYS A 127 11.28 13.00 -12.76
N GLY A 128 10.58 12.02 -13.31
CA GLY A 128 11.12 10.87 -14.01
C GLY A 128 11.23 9.63 -13.10
N SER A 129 11.46 8.45 -13.70
CA SER A 129 11.58 7.18 -12.98
C SER A 129 12.65 7.24 -11.91
N VAL A 130 12.35 6.70 -10.72
CA VAL A 130 13.32 6.55 -9.62
C VAL A 130 14.35 5.44 -9.87
N PHE A 131 14.11 4.60 -10.86
CA PHE A 131 14.98 3.48 -11.22
C PHE A 131 15.92 3.78 -12.39
N GLU A 132 15.82 4.99 -12.97
CA GLU A 132 16.61 5.41 -14.12
C GLU A 132 17.23 6.79 -13.90
N ASP A 133 18.53 6.86 -13.65
CA ASP A 133 19.25 8.10 -13.29
C ASP A 133 19.10 9.24 -14.30
N LYS A 134 18.85 8.92 -15.58
CA LYS A 134 18.71 9.90 -16.67
C LYS A 134 17.23 10.14 -17.06
N SER A 135 16.29 9.52 -16.38
CA SER A 135 14.87 9.72 -16.64
C SER A 135 14.47 11.16 -16.35
N THR A 136 13.69 11.75 -17.25
CA THR A 136 13.16 13.11 -17.11
C THR A 136 11.66 13.05 -16.88
N GLY A 137 11.12 14.04 -16.18
CA GLY A 137 9.70 14.19 -15.95
C GLY A 137 9.19 15.56 -16.36
N PHE A 138 7.97 15.88 -16.01
CA PHE A 138 7.29 17.14 -16.37
C PHE A 138 8.13 18.38 -16.03
N VAL A 139 8.72 18.44 -14.83
CA VAL A 139 9.51 19.59 -14.37
C VAL A 139 10.83 19.77 -15.12
N SER A 140 11.34 18.74 -15.78
CA SER A 140 12.51 18.78 -16.62
C SER A 140 12.20 18.83 -18.13
N GLY A 141 10.93 19.05 -18.49
CA GLY A 141 10.49 19.28 -19.85
C GLY A 141 10.14 18.01 -20.65
N ALA A 142 10.03 16.85 -19.99
CA ALA A 142 9.53 15.64 -20.65
C ALA A 142 8.09 15.86 -21.17
N LYS A 143 7.80 15.25 -22.32
CA LYS A 143 6.47 15.25 -22.94
C LYS A 143 5.78 13.91 -22.65
N GLY A 144 4.42 13.97 -22.60
CA GLY A 144 3.61 12.75 -22.37
C GLY A 144 3.50 12.33 -20.92
N THR A 145 3.92 13.18 -19.97
CA THR A 145 3.81 12.93 -18.52
C THR A 145 2.64 13.69 -17.88
N GLU A 146 1.98 14.54 -18.65
CA GLU A 146 0.94 15.45 -18.17
C GLU A 146 -0.25 14.72 -17.54
N ALA A 147 -0.69 13.61 -18.15
CA ALA A 147 -1.78 12.80 -17.61
C ALA A 147 -1.47 12.19 -16.25
N SER A 148 -0.22 11.71 -16.03
CA SER A 148 0.22 11.18 -14.74
C SER A 148 0.26 12.25 -13.65
N VAL A 149 0.66 13.46 -14.01
CA VAL A 149 0.66 14.60 -13.08
C VAL A 149 -0.78 15.01 -12.75
N ALA A 150 -1.65 15.14 -13.75
CA ALA A 150 -3.07 15.47 -13.55
C ALA A 150 -3.78 14.42 -12.68
N PHE A 151 -3.52 13.13 -12.93
CA PHE A 151 -4.03 12.01 -12.12
C PHE A 151 -3.67 12.15 -10.64
N GLY A 152 -2.43 12.51 -10.34
CA GLY A 152 -1.99 12.75 -8.95
C GLY A 152 -2.62 13.99 -8.33
N ILE A 153 -2.79 15.08 -9.11
CA ILE A 153 -3.38 16.34 -8.63
C ILE A 153 -4.84 16.13 -8.19
N VAL A 154 -5.61 15.32 -8.92
CA VAL A 154 -7.00 15.00 -8.53
C VAL A 154 -7.09 13.90 -7.48
N GLY A 155 -5.96 13.42 -6.92
CA GLY A 155 -5.94 12.38 -5.89
C GLY A 155 -6.40 11.01 -6.38
N SER A 156 -6.20 10.72 -7.66
CA SER A 156 -6.61 9.48 -8.34
C SER A 156 -8.13 9.28 -8.45
N VAL A 157 -8.92 10.33 -8.18
CA VAL A 157 -10.37 10.36 -8.38
C VAL A 157 -10.68 10.39 -9.88
N GLU A 158 -11.82 9.86 -10.28
CA GLU A 158 -12.24 9.88 -11.69
C GLU A 158 -12.43 11.31 -12.20
N HIS A 159 -11.85 11.60 -13.35
CA HIS A 159 -11.96 12.92 -13.98
C HIS A 159 -12.07 12.80 -15.51
N ALA A 160 -13.06 13.46 -16.08
CA ALA A 160 -13.38 13.35 -17.51
C ALA A 160 -12.30 13.86 -18.47
N GLU A 161 -11.41 14.75 -18.01
CA GLU A 161 -10.32 15.33 -18.80
C GLU A 161 -9.00 14.56 -18.70
N ILE A 162 -8.97 13.44 -17.95
CA ILE A 162 -7.77 12.61 -17.84
C ILE A 162 -7.86 11.45 -18.82
N ASP A 163 -6.90 11.40 -19.73
CA ASP A 163 -6.68 10.21 -20.57
C ASP A 163 -5.89 9.17 -19.77
N TYR A 164 -6.59 8.23 -19.18
CA TYR A 164 -6.00 7.16 -18.35
C TYR A 164 -5.05 6.26 -19.13
N SER A 165 -5.18 6.16 -20.46
CA SER A 165 -4.25 5.39 -21.29
C SER A 165 -2.83 5.96 -21.27
N GLN A 166 -2.70 7.26 -20.95
CA GLN A 166 -1.44 8.00 -20.87
C GLN A 166 -0.87 8.10 -19.44
N VAL A 167 -1.60 7.62 -18.42
CA VAL A 167 -1.09 7.57 -17.05
C VAL A 167 -0.07 6.43 -16.95
N ASN A 168 1.06 6.66 -16.29
CA ASN A 168 2.20 5.74 -16.25
C ASN A 168 1.82 4.31 -15.86
N TYR A 169 1.15 4.13 -14.74
CA TYR A 169 0.86 2.82 -14.15
C TYR A 169 -0.64 2.58 -14.03
N SER A 170 -1.40 3.64 -13.70
CA SER A 170 -2.84 3.57 -13.50
C SER A 170 -3.58 3.74 -14.81
N LYS A 171 -4.45 2.79 -15.15
CA LYS A 171 -5.25 2.84 -16.39
C LYS A 171 -6.72 3.17 -16.14
N GLU A 172 -7.07 3.50 -14.90
CA GLU A 172 -8.40 3.89 -14.44
C GLU A 172 -8.28 4.71 -13.14
N SER A 173 -9.36 5.35 -12.72
CA SER A 173 -9.42 5.98 -11.39
C SER A 173 -9.44 4.90 -10.30
N TRP A 174 -8.75 5.12 -9.20
CA TRP A 174 -8.65 4.15 -8.11
C TRP A 174 -9.20 4.65 -6.78
N ALA A 175 -9.32 5.96 -6.60
CA ALA A 175 -9.91 6.55 -5.41
C ALA A 175 -11.43 6.71 -5.54
N ASN A 176 -12.11 6.82 -4.40
CA ASN A 176 -13.51 7.28 -4.35
C ASN A 176 -13.56 8.79 -4.54
N ASP A 177 -14.68 9.30 -5.05
CA ASP A 177 -15.01 10.71 -5.13
C ASP A 177 -15.22 11.34 -3.72
#